data_74ea1352793c431cd199932215e5533e
#
_entry.id   74ea1352793c431cd199932215e5533e
#
_cell.length_a   1.000
_cell.length_b   1.000
_cell.length_c   1.000
_cell.angle_alpha   90.00
_cell.angle_beta   90.00
_cell.angle_gamma   90.00
#
_symmetry.space_group_name_H-M   'P 1'
#
loop_
_entity.id
_entity.type
_entity.pdbx_description
1 polymer ?
#
loop_
_entity_poly.entity_id
_entity_poly.type
_entity_poly.pdbx_seq_one_letter_code
_entity_poly.pdbx_strand_id
1 'polypeptide(L)'
;WNFDWERSESCQFTKYKHNQYYDWHCDSWDKVYDRPGPENGKIRKLSMTCQLTDGSEYTGGELEFDFRNYDPHMRDEAKHLRRAKEILPKGSIIVFPSFVWHRVKPVTSGTRYSLVVWHLGNPFK
;
A
#
# COMPACT_ATOMS: atom_id res chain seq x y z
N TRP A 1 10.89 -9.90 -8.44
CA TRP A 1 10.77 -10.61 -7.15
C TRP A 1 10.40 -12.09 -7.27
N ASN A 2 10.05 -12.56 -8.41
CA ASN A 2 9.71 -13.99 -8.64
C ASN A 2 8.62 -14.51 -7.66
N PHE A 3 7.59 -13.75 -7.44
CA PHE A 3 6.44 -14.15 -6.63
C PHE A 3 5.42 -14.88 -7.50
N ASP A 4 4.99 -16.06 -7.05
CA ASP A 4 3.84 -16.74 -7.65
C ASP A 4 2.56 -16.01 -7.24
N TRP A 5 1.82 -15.52 -8.22
CA TRP A 5 0.50 -14.96 -8.01
C TRP A 5 -0.44 -15.41 -9.12
N GLU A 6 -1.72 -15.47 -8.83
CA GLU A 6 -2.71 -16.10 -9.72
C GLU A 6 -3.76 -15.14 -10.24
N ARG A 7 -4.13 -14.16 -9.40
CA ARG A 7 -5.26 -13.29 -9.71
C ARG A 7 -5.14 -11.99 -8.97
N SER A 8 -5.87 -11.00 -9.46
CA SER A 8 -5.98 -9.70 -8.80
C SER A 8 -7.35 -9.56 -8.17
N GLU A 9 -7.40 -8.90 -7.00
CA GLU A 9 -8.66 -8.41 -6.44
C GLU A 9 -9.20 -7.26 -7.30
N SER A 10 -10.47 -6.93 -7.13
CA SER A 10 -11.04 -5.72 -7.75
C SER A 10 -10.28 -4.49 -7.31
N CYS A 11 -10.05 -3.57 -8.24
CA CYS A 11 -9.36 -2.33 -7.92
C CYS A 11 -10.12 -1.53 -6.88
N GLN A 12 -9.39 -0.95 -5.93
CA GLN A 12 -9.94 -0.06 -4.93
C GLN A 12 -9.58 1.38 -5.28
N PHE A 13 -10.60 2.20 -5.52
CA PHE A 13 -10.43 3.64 -5.66
C PHE A 13 -10.39 4.27 -4.28
N THR A 14 -9.33 5.03 -3.98
CA THR A 14 -9.17 5.71 -2.69
C THR A 14 -9.13 7.22 -2.88
N LYS A 15 -9.71 7.92 -1.92
CA LYS A 15 -9.79 9.37 -1.89
C LYS A 15 -9.40 9.86 -0.50
N TYR A 16 -8.33 10.63 -0.41
CA TYR A 16 -7.87 11.25 0.83
C TYR A 16 -8.12 12.76 0.77
N LYS A 17 -9.03 13.24 1.58
CA LYS A 17 -9.30 14.66 1.81
C LYS A 17 -8.50 15.17 3.01
N HIS A 18 -8.67 16.45 3.34
CA HIS A 18 -8.02 17.07 4.49
C HIS A 18 -8.15 16.22 5.76
N ASN A 19 -7.03 16.01 6.43
CA ASN A 19 -6.87 15.19 7.64
C ASN A 19 -7.10 13.68 7.46
N GLN A 20 -7.41 13.20 6.27
CA GLN A 20 -7.54 11.76 6.03
C GLN A 20 -6.17 11.14 5.81
N TYR A 21 -6.00 9.92 6.33
CA TYR A 21 -4.75 9.18 6.32
C TYR A 21 -5.01 7.68 6.43
N TYR A 22 -3.97 6.92 6.25
CA TYR A 22 -3.96 5.49 6.55
C TYR A 22 -2.68 5.18 7.32
N ASP A 23 -2.84 4.82 8.60
CA ASP A 23 -1.70 4.60 9.49
C ASP A 23 -0.91 3.33 9.14
N TRP A 24 0.19 3.09 9.82
CA TRP A 24 1.06 1.96 9.59
C TRP A 24 0.30 0.64 9.55
N HIS A 25 0.46 -0.09 8.45
CA HIS A 25 -0.15 -1.40 8.24
C HIS A 25 0.63 -2.20 7.21
N CYS A 26 0.39 -3.53 7.21
CA CYS A 26 0.72 -4.43 6.11
C CYS A 26 -0.56 -4.78 5.38
N ASP A 27 -0.48 -5.06 4.09
CA ASP A 27 -1.63 -5.55 3.33
C ASP A 27 -1.81 -7.06 3.49
N SER A 28 -0.76 -7.76 3.92
CA SER A 28 -0.76 -9.20 4.10
C SER A 28 0.18 -9.62 5.23
N TRP A 29 -0.19 -10.68 5.92
CA TRP A 29 0.63 -11.35 6.93
C TRP A 29 0.40 -12.87 6.88
N ASP A 30 0.32 -13.55 8.01
CA ASP A 30 0.26 -15.02 8.09
C ASP A 30 -1.13 -15.63 7.87
N LYS A 31 -2.19 -14.83 7.80
CA LYS A 31 -3.55 -15.34 7.62
C LYS A 31 -3.96 -15.35 6.15
N VAL A 32 -4.55 -16.47 5.74
CA VAL A 32 -5.14 -16.63 4.42
C VAL A 32 -6.60 -16.15 4.44
N TYR A 33 -7.14 -15.84 3.27
CA TYR A 33 -8.57 -15.65 3.14
C TYR A 33 -9.33 -16.93 3.45
N ASP A 34 -10.32 -16.82 4.32
CA ASP A 34 -11.22 -17.92 4.70
C ASP A 34 -12.63 -17.52 4.30
N ARG A 35 -12.91 -17.66 3.01
CA ARG A 35 -14.23 -17.36 2.43
C ARG A 35 -14.44 -18.17 1.16
N PRO A 36 -15.72 -18.52 0.80
CA PRO A 36 -16.00 -19.25 -0.42
C PRO A 36 -15.54 -18.49 -1.67
N GLY A 37 -15.06 -19.23 -2.66
CA GLY A 37 -14.69 -18.68 -3.94
C GLY A 37 -13.20 -18.80 -4.26
N PRO A 38 -12.76 -18.19 -5.37
CA PRO A 38 -11.40 -18.39 -5.89
C PRO A 38 -10.31 -17.77 -5.02
N GLU A 39 -10.67 -16.90 -4.07
CA GLU A 39 -9.71 -16.27 -3.17
C GLU A 39 -9.44 -17.09 -1.91
N ASN A 40 -10.24 -18.12 -1.66
CA ASN A 40 -10.09 -18.95 -0.45
C ASN A 40 -8.71 -19.59 -0.40
N GLY A 41 -8.08 -19.52 0.77
CA GLY A 41 -6.73 -20.04 0.98
C GLY A 41 -5.61 -19.20 0.38
N LYS A 42 -5.91 -18.06 -0.22
CA LYS A 42 -4.92 -17.17 -0.83
C LYS A 42 -4.55 -16.03 0.10
N ILE A 43 -3.40 -15.42 -0.19
CA ILE A 43 -2.95 -14.19 0.47
C ILE A 43 -2.64 -13.12 -0.58
N ARG A 44 -2.63 -11.87 -0.14
CA ARG A 44 -2.09 -10.77 -0.94
C ARG A 44 -0.57 -10.91 -0.98
N LYS A 45 0.00 -10.93 -2.16
CA LYS A 45 1.45 -11.09 -2.36
C LYS A 45 2.12 -9.82 -2.87
N LEU A 46 1.48 -9.15 -3.79
CA LEU A 46 1.94 -7.88 -4.33
C LEU A 46 0.84 -6.83 -4.20
N SER A 47 1.23 -5.66 -3.72
CA SER A 47 0.39 -4.48 -3.68
C SER A 47 0.85 -3.50 -4.75
N MET A 48 -0.11 -2.87 -5.40
CA MET A 48 0.17 -1.85 -6.39
C MET A 48 -0.68 -0.62 -6.10
N THR A 49 -0.09 0.55 -6.17
CA THR A 49 -0.83 1.81 -6.10
C THR A 49 -0.50 2.67 -7.31
N CYS A 50 -1.52 3.24 -7.90
CA CYS A 50 -1.42 4.17 -9.03
C CYS A 50 -1.86 5.55 -8.59
N GLN A 51 -1.02 6.56 -8.80
CA GLN A 51 -1.31 7.95 -8.47
C GLN A 51 -2.24 8.56 -9.52
N LEU A 52 -3.43 8.99 -9.10
CA LEU A 52 -4.42 9.60 -9.98
C LEU A 52 -4.46 11.13 -9.87
N THR A 53 -3.79 11.69 -8.87
CA THR A 53 -3.64 13.13 -8.65
C THR A 53 -2.18 13.49 -8.74
N ASP A 54 -1.85 14.55 -9.49
CA ASP A 54 -0.46 15.03 -9.51
C ASP A 54 -0.05 15.55 -8.12
N GLY A 55 1.20 15.29 -7.73
CA GLY A 55 1.72 15.71 -6.43
C GLY A 55 1.70 17.21 -6.18
N SER A 56 1.55 18.03 -7.23
CA SER A 56 1.40 19.48 -7.12
C SER A 56 0.01 19.92 -6.69
N GLU A 57 -1.00 19.03 -6.72
CA GLU A 57 -2.40 19.36 -6.44
C GLU A 57 -2.80 19.14 -4.98
N TYR A 58 -1.89 18.62 -4.14
CA TYR A 58 -2.16 18.41 -2.71
C TYR A 58 -0.87 18.55 -1.89
N THR A 59 -1.02 18.74 -0.59
CA THR A 59 0.09 18.71 0.38
C THR A 59 -0.19 17.69 1.47
N GLY A 60 0.89 17.16 2.07
CA GLY A 60 0.76 16.01 2.95
C GLY A 60 0.51 14.75 2.14
N GLY A 61 -0.17 13.78 2.73
CA GLY A 61 -0.55 12.55 2.04
C GLY A 61 0.65 11.72 1.56
N GLU A 62 1.81 11.86 2.16
CA GLU A 62 3.02 11.14 1.75
C GLU A 62 2.86 9.64 1.98
N LEU A 63 3.22 8.86 0.98
CA LEU A 63 3.35 7.41 1.08
C LEU A 63 4.74 7.10 1.62
N GLU A 64 4.78 6.40 2.74
CA GLU A 64 6.03 6.03 3.40
C GLU A 64 6.09 4.54 3.67
N PHE A 65 7.29 3.96 3.53
CA PHE A 65 7.57 2.55 3.77
C PHE A 65 8.56 2.37 4.91
N ASP A 66 8.44 1.24 5.59
CA ASP A 66 9.45 0.74 6.50
C ASP A 66 9.86 -0.67 6.08
N PHE A 67 11.07 -0.80 5.56
CA PHE A 67 11.56 -2.06 5.00
C PHE A 67 12.17 -3.02 6.02
N ARG A 68 12.20 -2.67 7.30
CA ARG A 68 12.78 -3.55 8.32
C ARG A 68 11.85 -4.68 8.78
N ASN A 69 10.66 -4.73 8.25
CA ASN A 69 9.71 -5.82 8.44
C ASN A 69 9.34 -6.11 9.90
N TYR A 70 9.30 -5.08 10.75
CA TYR A 70 8.67 -5.16 12.06
C TYR A 70 7.93 -3.87 12.39
N ASP A 71 6.97 -3.99 13.32
CA ASP A 71 5.96 -2.97 13.59
C ASP A 71 6.57 -1.60 13.91
N PRO A 72 6.36 -0.59 13.07
CA PRO A 72 6.87 0.76 13.32
C PRO A 72 6.28 1.45 14.54
N HIS A 73 5.12 0.99 15.05
CA HIS A 73 4.54 1.53 16.28
C HIS A 73 5.36 1.18 17.53
N MET A 74 6.20 0.17 17.43
CA MET A 74 6.95 -0.38 18.55
C MET A 74 8.36 0.16 18.66
N ARG A 75 8.72 1.21 17.91
CA ARG A 75 10.09 1.73 17.90
C ARG A 75 10.16 3.20 17.51
N ASP A 76 11.32 3.81 17.76
CA ASP A 76 11.60 5.18 17.38
C ASP A 76 11.63 5.35 15.86
N GLU A 77 11.02 6.43 15.43
CA GLU A 77 10.89 6.76 14.03
C GLU A 77 12.19 7.20 13.36
N ALA A 78 12.11 7.33 12.11
CA ALA A 78 12.84 8.21 11.22
C ALA A 78 14.04 7.62 10.51
N LYS A 79 14.88 6.81 11.10
CA LYS A 79 16.13 6.39 10.43
C LYS A 79 15.93 5.39 9.31
N HIS A 80 14.75 4.76 9.21
CA HIS A 80 14.48 3.65 8.30
C HIS A 80 13.25 3.85 7.44
N LEU A 81 12.66 5.04 7.51
CA LEU A 81 11.52 5.39 6.70
C LEU A 81 11.97 5.83 5.32
N ARG A 82 11.31 5.30 4.31
CA ARG A 82 11.49 5.76 2.94
C ARG A 82 10.20 6.41 2.45
N ARG A 83 10.29 7.69 2.12
CA ARG A 83 9.18 8.37 1.45
C ARG A 83 9.23 8.09 -0.04
N ALA A 84 8.10 7.66 -0.59
CA ALA A 84 7.98 7.35 -2.01
C ALA A 84 7.74 8.62 -2.83
N LYS A 85 8.79 9.38 -3.11
CA LYS A 85 8.70 10.60 -3.93
C LYS A 85 8.43 10.29 -5.40
N GLU A 86 8.81 9.14 -5.84
CA GLU A 86 8.68 8.65 -7.21
C GLU A 86 7.21 8.48 -7.63
N ILE A 87 6.29 8.38 -6.66
CA ILE A 87 4.85 8.26 -6.94
C ILE A 87 4.18 9.59 -7.28
N LEU A 88 4.81 10.73 -6.99
CA LEU A 88 4.18 12.04 -7.06
C LEU A 88 3.62 12.42 -8.45
N PRO A 89 4.31 12.17 -9.56
CA PRO A 89 3.72 12.46 -10.87
C PRO A 89 2.45 11.64 -11.11
N LYS A 90 1.42 12.29 -11.61
CA LYS A 90 0.16 11.62 -11.99
C LYS A 90 0.43 10.48 -12.97
N GLY A 91 -0.19 9.33 -12.73
CA GLY A 91 -0.02 8.13 -13.52
C GLY A 91 1.12 7.23 -13.07
N SER A 92 1.89 7.64 -12.07
CA SER A 92 2.96 6.81 -11.51
C SER A 92 2.38 5.58 -10.80
N ILE A 93 3.11 4.49 -10.87
CA ILE A 93 2.74 3.21 -10.25
C ILE A 93 3.89 2.77 -9.36
N ILE A 94 3.56 2.35 -8.14
CA ILE A 94 4.48 1.65 -7.25
C ILE A 94 3.95 0.25 -7.01
N VAL A 95 4.84 -0.75 -7.12
CA VAL A 95 4.56 -2.14 -6.79
C VAL A 95 5.47 -2.53 -5.64
N PHE A 96 4.93 -3.17 -4.62
CA PHE A 96 5.70 -3.60 -3.46
C PHE A 96 5.13 -4.91 -2.88
N PRO A 97 5.96 -5.69 -2.17
CA PRO A 97 5.48 -6.88 -1.48
C PRO A 97 4.42 -6.50 -0.43
N SER A 98 3.32 -7.23 -0.40
CA SER A 98 2.18 -6.88 0.46
C SER A 98 2.50 -6.96 1.97
N PHE A 99 3.58 -7.63 2.35
CA PHE A 99 4.01 -7.72 3.75
C PHE A 99 4.85 -6.52 4.22
N VAL A 100 5.17 -5.56 3.35
CA VAL A 100 5.96 -4.38 3.74
C VAL A 100 5.06 -3.39 4.48
N TRP A 101 5.53 -2.92 5.64
CA TRP A 101 4.85 -1.88 6.40
C TRP A 101 4.87 -0.56 5.64
N HIS A 102 3.71 0.06 5.55
CA HIS A 102 3.56 1.36 4.87
C HIS A 102 2.43 2.17 5.49
N ARG A 103 2.44 3.46 5.19
CA ARG A 103 1.38 4.39 5.62
C ARG A 103 1.17 5.50 4.60
N VAL A 104 0.00 6.13 4.65
CA VAL A 104 -0.28 7.40 4.00
C VAL A 104 -0.49 8.44 5.10
N LYS A 105 0.36 9.46 5.13
CA LYS A 105 0.27 10.53 6.12
C LYS A 105 -0.94 11.43 5.83
N PRO A 106 -1.43 12.18 6.83
CA PRO A 106 -2.58 13.06 6.62
C PRO A 106 -2.38 14.04 5.47
N VAL A 107 -3.38 14.18 4.63
CA VAL A 107 -3.44 15.25 3.62
C VAL A 107 -3.71 16.55 4.35
N THR A 108 -2.90 17.58 4.10
CA THR A 108 -3.03 18.87 4.77
C THR A 108 -3.74 19.93 3.92
N SER A 109 -3.70 19.78 2.60
CA SER A 109 -4.50 20.59 1.67
C SER A 109 -4.71 19.83 0.37
N GLY A 110 -5.77 20.18 -0.36
CA GLY A 110 -6.15 19.50 -1.59
C GLY A 110 -6.72 18.11 -1.34
N THR A 111 -6.79 17.32 -2.39
CA THR A 111 -7.31 15.94 -2.35
C THR A 111 -6.40 15.02 -3.14
N ARG A 112 -6.07 13.88 -2.55
CA ARG A 112 -5.27 12.85 -3.21
C ARG A 112 -6.16 11.68 -3.62
N TYR A 113 -6.09 11.29 -4.89
CA TYR A 113 -6.77 10.11 -5.41
C TYR A 113 -5.74 9.06 -5.81
N SER A 114 -6.03 7.81 -5.52
CA SER A 114 -5.21 6.68 -5.96
C SER A 114 -6.06 5.46 -6.26
N LEU A 115 -5.50 4.58 -7.08
CA LEU A 115 -6.08 3.29 -7.40
C LEU A 115 -5.17 2.23 -6.79
N VAL A 116 -5.75 1.32 -6.01
CA VAL A 116 -5.01 0.24 -5.35
C VAL A 116 -5.45 -1.10 -5.91
N VAL A 117 -4.48 -1.96 -6.19
CA VAL A 117 -4.73 -3.32 -6.65
C VAL A 117 -3.87 -4.28 -5.85
N TRP A 118 -4.47 -5.38 -5.40
CA TRP A 118 -3.75 -6.46 -4.73
C TRP A 118 -3.75 -7.70 -5.60
N HIS A 119 -2.58 -8.32 -5.71
CA HIS A 119 -2.39 -9.57 -6.46
C HIS A 119 -2.25 -10.71 -5.46
N LEU A 120 -3.10 -11.72 -5.65
CA LEU A 120 -3.25 -12.86 -4.74
C LEU A 120 -2.55 -14.09 -5.28
N GLY A 121 -2.10 -14.93 -4.38
CA GLY A 121 -1.55 -16.24 -4.71
C GLY A 121 -1.51 -17.13 -3.48
N ASN A 122 -0.94 -18.31 -3.64
CA ASN A 122 -0.72 -19.23 -2.52
C ASN A 122 0.23 -18.59 -1.51
N PRO A 123 0.10 -18.95 -0.21
CA PRO A 123 1.03 -18.49 0.80
C PRO A 123 2.48 -18.80 0.44
N PHE A 124 3.39 -17.98 0.95
CA PHE A 124 4.83 -18.24 0.81
C PHE A 124 5.19 -19.55 1.51
N LYS A 125 6.14 -20.26 0.92
CA LYS A 125 6.61 -21.55 1.45
C LYS A 125 7.80 -21.35 2.41
#